data_674bfb49461a93b1e5a1cfced9c9d7ee
#
_entry.id   674bfb49461a93b1e5a1cfced9c9d7ee
#
_cell.length_a   1.000
_cell.length_b   1.000
_cell.length_c   1.000
_cell.angle_alpha   90.00
_cell.angle_beta   90.00
_cell.angle_gamma   90.00
#
_symmetry.space_group_name_H-M   'P 1'
#
loop_
_entity.id
_entity.type
_entity.pdbx_description
1 polymer ?
#
loop_
_entity_poly.entity_id
_entity_poly.type
_entity_poly.pdbx_seq_one_letter_code
_entity_poly.pdbx_strand_id
1 'polypeptide(L)'
;MLIVKKFGCTSVGNTERIFNVAKRCIEDWQRGNDVVVVLSAMGKYTDELIDMAKQVNENPPKREMDMLFTIGEQMSVSLMAMAMNSLKVPAISLNAFQVAMHTTSVYGNARLKRIDVERIRHELEQRKIVIVTGFQGINKYDDYTTLGRGGSDTTAVALAAALNADACEIYTDVDGVYTADPRKVKTARKLDTITYDEMLELATLGAGVLHNRSVELAKKFGVQLVVRSSLNFSEGTIVKEDTGMEKMLVSGVAADADSARVAVVGLEDTPGVAFKLFNLLAKNDINIDMILQSVGRHGTKDITFTCSDENADKAEEIIKNNIGKFESIDVNKNVAKVSIVGAGMQSNAGVAAKMFEALYDENINIRMISTSEIRVTVLIDEQYTERAMNAIHDKFALGDR
;
A
#
# COMPACT_ATOMS: atom_id res chain seq x y z
N MET A 1 13.78 24.54 -4.96
CA MET A 1 12.65 23.65 -4.66
C MET A 1 13.01 22.76 -3.48
N LEU A 2 12.04 22.38 -2.66
CA LEU A 2 12.21 21.39 -1.60
C LEU A 2 11.64 20.04 -2.07
N ILE A 3 12.49 19.02 -2.09
CA ILE A 3 12.11 17.67 -2.57
C ILE A 3 12.30 16.68 -1.42
N VAL A 4 11.25 15.90 -1.13
CA VAL A 4 11.35 14.76 -0.22
C VAL A 4 11.51 13.49 -1.07
N LYS A 5 12.54 12.69 -0.80
CA LYS A 5 12.85 11.46 -1.53
C LYS A 5 12.82 10.27 -0.60
N LYS A 6 12.01 9.26 -0.90
CA LYS A 6 12.01 8.00 -0.12
C LYS A 6 12.64 6.88 -0.90
N PHE A 7 13.52 6.14 -0.26
CA PHE A 7 14.11 4.92 -0.84
C PHE A 7 13.78 3.70 0.02
N GLY A 8 13.28 2.65 -0.63
CA GLY A 8 12.94 1.38 0.01
C GLY A 8 14.15 0.52 0.36
N CYS A 9 13.92 -0.56 1.09
CA CYS A 9 14.97 -1.46 1.58
C CYS A 9 15.85 -2.04 0.46
N THR A 10 15.26 -2.39 -0.68
CA THR A 10 16.00 -2.87 -1.84
C THR A 10 16.92 -1.82 -2.46
N SER A 11 16.53 -0.54 -2.38
CA SER A 11 17.30 0.58 -2.92
C SER A 11 18.57 0.89 -2.13
N VAL A 12 18.63 0.48 -0.86
CA VAL A 12 19.77 0.69 0.06
C VAL A 12 20.34 -0.63 0.58
N GLY A 13 20.10 -1.74 -0.12
CA GLY A 13 20.40 -3.09 0.34
C GLY A 13 21.88 -3.45 0.52
N ASN A 14 22.80 -2.63 0.00
CA ASN A 14 24.25 -2.80 0.18
C ASN A 14 24.96 -1.45 -0.02
N THR A 15 26.28 -1.44 0.23
CA THR A 15 27.11 -0.23 0.14
C THR A 15 27.10 0.40 -1.26
N GLU A 16 27.16 -0.38 -2.32
CA GLU A 16 27.11 0.12 -3.69
C GLU A 16 25.79 0.86 -3.96
N ARG A 17 24.66 0.29 -3.55
CA ARG A 17 23.33 0.90 -3.68
C ARG A 17 23.21 2.18 -2.85
N ILE A 18 23.80 2.22 -1.64
CA ILE A 18 23.87 3.44 -0.83
C ILE A 18 24.58 4.55 -1.61
N PHE A 19 25.73 4.28 -2.23
CA PHE A 19 26.43 5.28 -3.05
C PHE A 19 25.65 5.71 -4.29
N ASN A 20 24.91 4.80 -4.93
CA ASN A 20 24.05 5.14 -6.08
C ASN A 20 22.90 6.07 -5.67
N VAL A 21 22.24 5.80 -4.53
CA VAL A 21 21.22 6.69 -3.96
C VAL A 21 21.83 8.02 -3.53
N ALA A 22 22.99 8.02 -2.86
CA ALA A 22 23.69 9.24 -2.46
C ALA A 22 23.96 10.16 -3.65
N LYS A 23 24.52 9.63 -4.74
CA LYS A 23 24.82 10.39 -5.97
C LYS A 23 23.56 11.01 -6.55
N ARG A 24 22.43 10.27 -6.63
CA ARG A 24 21.18 10.78 -7.12
C ARG A 24 20.62 11.94 -6.27
N CYS A 25 20.73 11.84 -4.95
CA CYS A 25 20.32 12.94 -4.06
C CYS A 25 21.26 14.15 -4.20
N ILE A 26 22.55 13.93 -4.35
CA ILE A 26 23.56 14.97 -4.54
C ILE A 26 23.34 15.74 -5.84
N GLU A 27 22.96 15.09 -6.93
CA GLU A 27 22.63 15.75 -8.21
C GLU A 27 21.54 16.82 -8.04
N ASP A 28 20.46 16.51 -7.32
CA ASP A 28 19.40 17.48 -7.09
C ASP A 28 19.82 18.59 -6.14
N TRP A 29 20.60 18.27 -5.10
CA TRP A 29 21.17 19.26 -4.22
C TRP A 29 22.13 20.22 -4.95
N GLN A 30 22.96 19.71 -5.88
CA GLN A 30 23.86 20.52 -6.72
C GLN A 30 23.10 21.44 -7.68
N ARG A 31 21.89 21.05 -8.11
CA ARG A 31 20.98 21.92 -8.90
C ARG A 31 20.35 23.03 -8.06
N GLY A 32 20.72 23.15 -6.78
CA GLY A 32 20.21 24.21 -5.88
C GLY A 32 18.97 23.84 -5.10
N ASN A 33 18.47 22.59 -5.19
CA ASN A 33 17.31 22.16 -4.43
C ASN A 33 17.68 21.85 -2.97
N ASP A 34 16.70 21.97 -2.08
CA ASP A 34 16.76 21.40 -0.75
C ASP A 34 16.27 19.97 -0.80
N VAL A 35 17.00 19.04 -0.18
CA VAL A 35 16.73 17.61 -0.28
C VAL A 35 16.57 17.00 1.10
N VAL A 36 15.42 16.38 1.34
CA VAL A 36 15.15 15.53 2.49
C VAL A 36 15.01 14.09 2.02
N VAL A 37 15.75 13.18 2.62
CA VAL A 37 15.78 11.76 2.23
C VAL A 37 15.18 10.92 3.34
N VAL A 38 14.24 10.05 3.02
CA VAL A 38 13.65 9.08 3.95
C VAL A 38 14.09 7.67 3.56
N LEU A 39 14.69 6.94 4.48
CA LEU A 39 15.19 5.59 4.23
C LEU A 39 14.45 4.54 5.04
N SER A 40 14.23 3.39 4.42
CA SER A 40 13.89 2.13 5.08
C SER A 40 15.16 1.44 5.57
N ALA A 41 15.00 0.39 6.38
CA ALA A 41 16.10 -0.52 6.75
C ALA A 41 16.73 -1.15 5.51
N MET A 42 17.98 -1.57 5.61
CA MET A 42 18.75 -2.16 4.51
C MET A 42 18.27 -3.58 4.18
N GLY A 43 17.97 -3.85 2.91
CA GLY A 43 17.72 -5.19 2.39
C GLY A 43 16.66 -5.96 3.20
N LYS A 44 17.05 -7.09 3.79
CA LYS A 44 16.23 -7.96 4.62
C LYS A 44 16.47 -7.79 6.14
N TYR A 45 17.13 -6.71 6.55
CA TYR A 45 17.55 -6.57 7.94
C TYR A 45 16.38 -6.56 8.93
N THR A 46 15.22 -6.03 8.54
CA THR A 46 14.00 -6.11 9.37
C THR A 46 13.57 -7.56 9.60
N ASP A 47 13.62 -8.40 8.56
CA ASP A 47 13.28 -9.83 8.68
C ASP A 47 14.26 -10.56 9.62
N GLU A 48 15.56 -10.25 9.52
CA GLU A 48 16.60 -10.78 10.40
C GLU A 48 16.35 -10.39 11.87
N LEU A 49 15.92 -9.15 12.13
CA LEU A 49 15.55 -8.69 13.48
C LEU A 49 14.32 -9.44 14.02
N ILE A 50 13.33 -9.73 13.16
CA ILE A 50 12.15 -10.54 13.51
C ILE A 50 12.59 -11.95 13.92
N ASP A 51 13.46 -12.57 13.12
CA ASP A 51 13.93 -13.92 13.37
C ASP A 51 14.76 -14.00 14.67
N MET A 52 15.62 -13.03 14.92
CA MET A 52 16.35 -12.93 16.19
C MET A 52 15.41 -12.77 17.39
N ALA A 53 14.41 -11.93 17.29
CA ALA A 53 13.43 -11.75 18.36
C ALA A 53 12.67 -13.04 18.67
N LYS A 54 12.23 -13.77 17.64
CA LYS A 54 11.52 -15.05 17.78
C LYS A 54 12.38 -16.16 18.39
N GLN A 55 13.69 -16.15 18.12
CA GLN A 55 14.62 -17.11 18.75
C GLN A 55 14.75 -16.87 20.27
N VAL A 56 14.56 -15.64 20.73
CA VAL A 56 14.61 -15.27 22.15
C VAL A 56 13.24 -15.47 22.83
N ASN A 57 12.17 -15.13 22.13
CA ASN A 57 10.80 -15.24 22.65
C ASN A 57 9.84 -15.50 21.48
N GLU A 58 9.11 -16.62 21.49
CA GLU A 58 8.14 -16.98 20.46
C GLU A 58 7.03 -15.91 20.29
N ASN A 59 6.68 -15.21 21.37
CA ASN A 59 5.66 -14.17 21.40
C ASN A 59 6.24 -12.86 22.00
N PRO A 60 7.14 -12.17 21.28
CA PRO A 60 7.79 -10.99 21.80
C PRO A 60 6.80 -9.83 22.01
N PRO A 61 6.92 -9.06 23.11
CA PRO A 61 6.06 -7.90 23.33
C PRO A 61 6.20 -6.88 22.18
N LYS A 62 5.08 -6.36 21.69
CA LYS A 62 5.06 -5.40 20.57
C LYS A 62 5.89 -4.14 20.84
N ARG A 63 5.94 -3.68 22.09
CA ARG A 63 6.76 -2.53 22.49
C ARG A 63 8.25 -2.81 22.24
N GLU A 64 8.73 -3.99 22.65
CA GLU A 64 10.13 -4.36 22.45
C GLU A 64 10.46 -4.63 20.98
N MET A 65 9.49 -5.14 20.21
CA MET A 65 9.64 -5.26 18.75
C MET A 65 9.79 -3.90 18.08
N ASP A 66 8.99 -2.89 18.47
CA ASP A 66 9.13 -1.53 17.94
C ASP A 66 10.50 -0.94 18.28
N MET A 67 10.98 -1.13 19.51
CA MET A 67 12.32 -0.70 19.91
C MET A 67 13.42 -1.36 19.05
N LEU A 68 13.31 -2.67 18.83
CA LEU A 68 14.26 -3.44 18.05
C LEU A 68 14.26 -3.01 16.56
N PHE A 69 13.10 -2.82 15.96
CA PHE A 69 12.98 -2.46 14.55
C PHE A 69 13.63 -1.13 14.21
N THR A 70 13.63 -0.17 15.14
CA THR A 70 14.22 1.16 14.87
C THR A 70 15.71 1.12 14.56
N ILE A 71 16.42 0.04 14.90
CA ILE A 71 17.85 -0.12 14.62
C ILE A 71 18.11 -0.16 13.10
N GLY A 72 17.21 -0.79 12.33
CA GLY A 72 17.37 -0.97 10.90
C GLY A 72 17.48 0.35 10.14
N GLU A 73 16.53 1.26 10.38
CA GLU A 73 16.53 2.57 9.73
C GLU A 73 17.64 3.48 10.26
N GLN A 74 17.95 3.42 11.55
CA GLN A 74 19.07 4.21 12.11
C GLN A 74 20.42 3.82 11.48
N MET A 75 20.61 2.54 11.20
CA MET A 75 21.80 2.06 10.48
C MET A 75 21.84 2.64 9.05
N SER A 76 20.77 2.53 8.29
CA SER A 76 20.74 2.98 6.89
C SER A 76 20.91 4.49 6.75
N VAL A 77 20.28 5.31 7.59
CA VAL A 77 20.45 6.79 7.52
C VAL A 77 21.84 7.23 7.92
N SER A 78 22.45 6.55 8.90
CA SER A 78 23.82 6.87 9.34
C SER A 78 24.85 6.55 8.24
N LEU A 79 24.73 5.37 7.63
CA LEU A 79 25.61 4.97 6.52
C LEU A 79 25.42 5.89 5.30
N MET A 80 24.19 6.30 4.99
CA MET A 80 23.91 7.25 3.90
C MET A 80 24.56 8.61 4.16
N ALA A 81 24.45 9.14 5.39
CA ALA A 81 25.10 10.39 5.76
C ALA A 81 26.63 10.31 5.64
N MET A 82 27.23 9.19 6.08
CA MET A 82 28.66 8.95 5.93
C MET A 82 29.06 8.88 4.45
N ALA A 83 28.27 8.23 3.59
CA ALA A 83 28.53 8.14 2.16
C ALA A 83 28.49 9.54 1.50
N MET A 84 27.49 10.36 1.78
CA MET A 84 27.40 11.72 1.25
C MET A 84 28.56 12.61 1.74
N ASN A 85 28.90 12.53 3.02
CA ASN A 85 30.04 13.27 3.58
C ASN A 85 31.39 12.81 2.95
N SER A 86 31.56 11.54 2.63
CA SER A 86 32.75 11.05 1.92
C SER A 86 32.86 11.62 0.50
N LEU A 87 31.72 11.92 -0.12
CA LEU A 87 31.59 12.61 -1.41
C LEU A 87 31.69 14.14 -1.29
N LYS A 88 32.07 14.67 -0.11
CA LYS A 88 32.23 16.11 0.18
C LYS A 88 30.93 16.92 0.10
N VAL A 89 29.78 16.28 0.32
CA VAL A 89 28.48 16.93 0.42
C VAL A 89 28.00 16.90 1.87
N PRO A 90 27.69 18.07 2.49
CA PRO A 90 27.24 18.10 3.88
C PRO A 90 25.88 17.38 4.02
N ALA A 91 25.84 16.40 4.90
CA ALA A 91 24.63 15.61 5.17
C ALA A 91 24.52 15.28 6.65
N ILE A 92 23.30 15.16 7.14
CA ILE A 92 23.00 14.80 8.52
C ILE A 92 21.89 13.75 8.59
N SER A 93 22.06 12.75 9.43
CA SER A 93 21.02 11.74 9.74
C SER A 93 20.26 12.13 11.00
N LEU A 94 18.92 11.98 10.96
CA LEU A 94 18.01 12.27 12.06
C LEU A 94 17.06 11.08 12.26
N ASN A 95 16.79 10.71 13.50
CA ASN A 95 15.79 9.70 13.86
C ASN A 95 14.47 10.33 14.30
N ALA A 96 13.47 9.50 14.63
CA ALA A 96 12.13 9.97 15.01
C ALA A 96 12.12 10.89 16.23
N PHE A 97 13.02 10.71 17.22
CA PHE A 97 13.14 11.61 18.36
C PHE A 97 13.64 13.00 17.96
N GLN A 98 14.66 13.04 17.09
CA GLN A 98 15.30 14.29 16.69
C GLN A 98 14.42 15.17 15.81
N VAL A 99 13.42 14.58 15.14
CA VAL A 99 12.40 15.29 14.35
C VAL A 99 11.02 15.28 15.04
N ALA A 100 10.95 14.87 16.30
CA ALA A 100 9.75 14.83 17.13
C ALA A 100 8.52 14.28 16.39
N MET A 101 8.67 13.09 15.79
CA MET A 101 7.62 12.43 15.02
C MET A 101 6.61 11.74 15.94
N HIS A 102 5.64 12.51 16.45
CA HIS A 102 4.67 12.04 17.42
C HIS A 102 3.60 11.14 16.81
N THR A 103 3.29 10.05 17.51
CA THR A 103 2.32 9.03 17.10
C THR A 103 1.30 8.69 18.17
N THR A 104 0.36 7.81 17.85
CA THR A 104 -0.46 7.10 18.84
C THR A 104 0.39 6.08 19.57
N SER A 105 -0.10 5.60 20.75
CA SER A 105 0.59 4.57 21.54
C SER A 105 0.20 3.14 21.15
N VAL A 106 -0.05 2.89 19.86
CA VAL A 106 -0.34 1.56 19.33
C VAL A 106 0.96 1.01 18.72
N TYR A 107 1.59 0.07 19.40
CA TYR A 107 2.82 -0.55 18.92
C TYR A 107 2.58 -1.41 17.69
N GLY A 108 3.52 -1.38 16.74
CA GLY A 108 3.50 -2.12 15.47
C GLY A 108 2.63 -1.52 14.38
N ASN A 109 1.70 -0.62 14.69
CA ASN A 109 0.81 0.05 13.73
C ASN A 109 0.37 1.42 14.23
N ALA A 110 1.31 2.25 14.64
CA ALA A 110 1.05 3.59 15.13
C ALA A 110 0.56 4.54 14.03
N ARG A 111 -0.18 5.56 14.42
CA ARG A 111 -0.64 6.61 13.51
C ARG A 111 0.05 7.93 13.84
N LEU A 112 0.55 8.61 12.82
CA LEU A 112 1.17 9.93 12.94
C LEU A 112 0.13 10.94 13.43
N LYS A 113 0.55 11.77 14.38
CA LYS A 113 -0.22 12.88 14.95
C LYS A 113 0.37 14.23 14.59
N ARG A 114 1.68 14.38 14.74
CA ARG A 114 2.41 15.64 14.55
C ARG A 114 3.87 15.35 14.25
N ILE A 115 4.48 16.18 13.43
CA ILE A 115 5.92 16.22 13.18
C ILE A 115 6.39 17.64 13.47
N ASP A 116 7.52 17.76 14.17
CA ASP A 116 8.21 19.04 14.32
C ASP A 116 9.29 19.15 13.24
N VAL A 117 9.17 20.15 12.41
CA VAL A 117 10.06 20.35 11.27
C VAL A 117 11.16 21.41 11.51
N GLU A 118 11.20 22.03 12.68
CA GLU A 118 12.16 23.10 12.98
C GLU A 118 13.60 22.61 12.83
N ARG A 119 13.91 21.44 13.37
CA ARG A 119 15.25 20.85 13.22
C ARG A 119 15.60 20.58 11.76
N ILE A 120 14.69 20.07 10.97
CA ILE A 120 14.92 19.81 9.54
C ILE A 120 15.18 21.12 8.80
N ARG A 121 14.36 22.14 9.02
CA ARG A 121 14.52 23.46 8.39
C ARG A 121 15.87 24.10 8.74
N HIS A 122 16.25 24.05 9.99
CA HIS A 122 17.54 24.55 10.45
C HIS A 122 18.73 23.89 9.72
N GLU A 123 18.69 22.58 9.51
CA GLU A 123 19.78 21.88 8.80
C GLU A 123 19.76 22.16 7.29
N LEU A 124 18.58 22.33 6.68
CA LEU A 124 18.42 22.72 5.27
C LEU A 124 18.94 24.15 5.02
N GLU A 125 18.73 25.10 5.95
CA GLU A 125 19.26 26.47 5.88
C GLU A 125 20.81 26.48 5.87
N GLN A 126 21.42 25.48 6.50
CA GLN A 126 22.87 25.25 6.44
C GLN A 126 23.31 24.50 5.17
N ARG A 127 22.43 24.35 4.18
CA ARG A 127 22.68 23.64 2.91
C ARG A 127 23.12 22.20 3.10
N LYS A 128 22.62 21.52 4.13
CA LYS A 128 22.81 20.07 4.32
C LYS A 128 21.71 19.29 3.66
N ILE A 129 22.04 18.10 3.15
CA ILE A 129 21.02 17.07 2.84
C ILE A 129 20.59 16.46 4.18
N VAL A 130 19.29 16.44 4.45
CA VAL A 130 18.74 15.88 5.69
C VAL A 130 18.21 14.49 5.43
N ILE A 131 18.69 13.51 6.18
CA ILE A 131 18.31 12.10 6.02
C ILE A 131 17.55 11.65 7.26
N VAL A 132 16.29 11.23 7.09
CA VAL A 132 15.39 10.90 8.19
C VAL A 132 15.05 9.41 8.16
N THR A 133 15.02 8.77 9.33
CA THR A 133 14.52 7.40 9.45
C THR A 133 13.05 7.34 9.05
N GLY A 134 12.72 6.44 8.11
CA GLY A 134 11.33 6.09 7.83
C GLY A 134 10.75 5.18 8.91
N PHE A 135 9.44 4.88 8.83
CA PHE A 135 8.77 3.85 9.61
C PHE A 135 8.60 4.13 11.11
N GLN A 136 9.42 5.00 11.71
CA GLN A 136 9.52 5.25 13.15
C GLN A 136 8.68 6.42 13.60
N GLY A 137 8.27 6.40 14.88
CA GLY A 137 7.69 7.50 15.60
C GLY A 137 7.94 7.38 17.10
N ILE A 138 7.45 8.35 17.84
CA ILE A 138 7.48 8.37 19.31
C ILE A 138 6.07 8.59 19.86
N ASN A 139 5.74 7.90 20.94
CA ASN A 139 4.46 8.08 21.61
C ASN A 139 4.55 9.07 22.78
N LYS A 140 3.46 9.25 23.52
CA LYS A 140 3.38 10.14 24.69
C LYS A 140 4.23 9.71 25.89
N TYR A 141 4.82 8.53 25.87
CA TYR A 141 5.71 7.99 26.89
C TYR A 141 7.18 8.05 26.47
N ASP A 142 7.46 8.70 25.33
CA ASP A 142 8.77 8.71 24.69
C ASP A 142 9.26 7.31 24.26
N ASP A 143 8.35 6.35 24.13
CA ASP A 143 8.68 5.06 23.52
C ASP A 143 8.71 5.17 22.00
N TYR A 144 9.61 4.44 21.37
CA TYR A 144 9.56 4.21 19.95
C TYR A 144 8.28 3.45 19.57
N THR A 145 7.72 3.84 18.43
CA THR A 145 6.61 3.16 17.78
C THR A 145 6.93 2.97 16.30
N THR A 146 6.33 1.97 15.68
CA THR A 146 6.44 1.76 14.25
C THR A 146 5.09 1.95 13.56
N LEU A 147 5.14 2.44 12.31
CA LEU A 147 3.94 2.79 11.55
C LEU A 147 3.31 1.60 10.82
N GLY A 148 3.90 0.41 10.92
CA GLY A 148 3.46 -0.77 10.18
C GLY A 148 3.87 -0.78 8.71
N ARG A 149 3.29 -1.68 7.92
CA ARG A 149 3.62 -1.81 6.49
C ARG A 149 3.46 -0.48 5.74
N GLY A 150 4.37 -0.19 4.82
CA GLY A 150 4.40 1.09 4.10
C GLY A 150 4.71 2.31 4.97
N GLY A 151 5.22 2.10 6.19
CA GLY A 151 5.49 3.16 7.14
C GLY A 151 6.51 4.19 6.63
N SER A 152 7.53 3.78 5.89
CA SER A 152 8.51 4.72 5.32
C SER A 152 7.90 5.61 4.23
N ASP A 153 6.97 5.10 3.42
CA ASP A 153 6.21 5.91 2.44
C ASP A 153 5.33 6.92 3.17
N THR A 154 4.66 6.48 4.24
CA THR A 154 3.85 7.33 5.11
C THR A 154 4.68 8.43 5.76
N THR A 155 5.90 8.10 6.24
CA THR A 155 6.85 9.09 6.79
C THR A 155 7.23 10.13 5.75
N ALA A 156 7.58 9.72 4.52
CA ALA A 156 7.99 10.64 3.47
C ALA A 156 6.87 11.62 3.09
N VAL A 157 5.66 11.12 2.91
CA VAL A 157 4.50 11.95 2.59
C VAL A 157 4.16 12.91 3.74
N ALA A 158 4.23 12.44 4.98
CA ALA A 158 3.97 13.28 6.14
C ALA A 158 5.02 14.40 6.30
N LEU A 159 6.30 14.11 6.04
CA LEU A 159 7.36 15.11 6.00
C LEU A 159 7.17 16.08 4.85
N ALA A 160 6.81 15.62 3.66
CA ALA A 160 6.53 16.48 2.52
C ALA A 160 5.37 17.44 2.82
N ALA A 161 4.29 16.95 3.44
CA ALA A 161 3.18 17.79 3.88
C ALA A 161 3.58 18.81 4.94
N ALA A 162 4.29 18.38 6.00
CA ALA A 162 4.68 19.26 7.10
C ALA A 162 5.71 20.33 6.68
N LEU A 163 6.56 20.03 5.71
CA LEU A 163 7.56 20.95 5.15
C LEU A 163 7.01 21.83 4.04
N ASN A 164 5.81 21.56 3.50
CA ASN A 164 5.27 22.13 2.27
C ASN A 164 6.24 21.91 1.09
N ALA A 165 6.66 20.66 0.89
CA ALA A 165 7.59 20.31 -0.16
C ALA A 165 6.93 20.42 -1.55
N ASP A 166 7.72 20.80 -2.55
CA ASP A 166 7.27 20.92 -3.95
C ASP A 166 6.95 19.55 -4.58
N ALA A 167 7.64 18.50 -4.13
CA ALA A 167 7.38 17.11 -4.57
C ALA A 167 7.80 16.10 -3.51
N CYS A 168 7.12 14.95 -3.51
CA CYS A 168 7.49 13.75 -2.77
C CYS A 168 7.75 12.61 -3.75
N GLU A 169 9.00 12.19 -3.90
CA GLU A 169 9.41 11.13 -4.81
C GLU A 169 9.57 9.81 -4.04
N ILE A 170 8.81 8.79 -4.44
CA ILE A 170 8.88 7.45 -3.87
C ILE A 170 9.65 6.55 -4.84
N TYR A 171 10.84 6.15 -4.44
CA TYR A 171 11.70 5.26 -5.21
C TYR A 171 11.49 3.80 -4.78
N THR A 172 11.18 2.97 -5.78
CA THR A 172 10.92 1.55 -5.65
C THR A 172 11.71 0.75 -6.70
N ASP A 173 11.48 -0.55 -6.82
CA ASP A 173 12.08 -1.43 -7.83
C ASP A 173 11.36 -1.38 -9.20
N VAL A 174 10.19 -0.72 -9.27
CA VAL A 174 9.46 -0.47 -10.53
C VAL A 174 9.60 1.00 -10.95
N ASP A 175 9.48 1.28 -12.24
CA ASP A 175 9.71 2.62 -12.80
C ASP A 175 8.44 3.46 -12.97
N GLY A 176 7.35 3.07 -12.29
CA GLY A 176 6.10 3.80 -12.26
C GLY A 176 4.90 2.89 -12.00
N VAL A 177 3.71 3.44 -12.17
CA VAL A 177 2.44 2.72 -12.11
C VAL A 177 2.05 2.30 -13.52
N TYR A 178 1.63 1.05 -13.69
CA TYR A 178 1.28 0.47 -14.99
C TYR A 178 -0.22 0.20 -15.08
N THR A 179 -0.72 0.09 -16.32
CA THR A 179 -2.11 -0.30 -16.61
C THR A 179 -2.45 -1.71 -16.15
N ALA A 180 -1.44 -2.55 -15.92
CA ALA A 180 -1.51 -3.86 -15.24
C ALA A 180 -0.10 -4.25 -14.79
N ASP A 181 0.04 -5.33 -14.02
CA ASP A 181 1.36 -5.88 -13.66
C ASP A 181 2.10 -6.36 -14.94
N PRO A 182 3.22 -5.72 -15.36
CA PRO A 182 3.92 -6.07 -16.60
C PRO A 182 4.56 -7.46 -16.58
N ARG A 183 4.65 -8.09 -15.41
CA ARG A 183 5.11 -9.48 -15.27
C ARG A 183 4.04 -10.46 -15.73
N LYS A 184 2.76 -10.11 -15.60
CA LYS A 184 1.58 -10.91 -15.94
C LYS A 184 0.96 -10.51 -17.29
N VAL A 185 0.93 -9.21 -17.58
CA VAL A 185 0.35 -8.63 -18.81
C VAL A 185 1.46 -7.95 -19.60
N LYS A 186 1.91 -8.58 -20.70
CA LYS A 186 3.07 -8.09 -21.47
C LYS A 186 2.81 -6.79 -22.23
N THR A 187 1.55 -6.52 -22.53
CA THR A 187 1.09 -5.29 -23.19
C THR A 187 0.83 -4.15 -22.19
N ALA A 188 1.06 -4.39 -20.88
CA ALA A 188 0.90 -3.35 -19.85
C ALA A 188 1.81 -2.16 -20.13
N ARG A 189 1.23 -0.95 -20.01
CA ARG A 189 1.89 0.31 -20.29
C ARG A 189 2.01 1.16 -19.02
N LYS A 190 3.12 1.87 -18.90
CA LYS A 190 3.33 2.82 -17.82
C LYS A 190 2.40 4.03 -17.98
N LEU A 191 1.79 4.45 -16.89
CA LEU A 191 0.99 5.68 -16.82
C LEU A 191 1.89 6.87 -16.52
N ASP A 192 1.73 7.97 -17.26
CA ASP A 192 2.43 9.22 -16.97
C ASP A 192 1.83 9.90 -15.74
N THR A 193 0.52 9.84 -15.61
CA THR A 193 -0.23 10.39 -14.48
C THR A 193 -1.35 9.45 -14.05
N ILE A 194 -1.68 9.50 -12.76
CA ILE A 194 -2.83 8.80 -12.16
C ILE A 194 -3.42 9.67 -11.05
N THR A 195 -4.73 9.58 -10.82
CA THR A 195 -5.36 10.29 -9.71
C THR A 195 -5.11 9.60 -8.38
N TYR A 196 -5.23 10.35 -7.26
CA TYR A 196 -5.12 9.74 -5.93
C TYR A 196 -6.16 8.62 -5.73
N ASP A 197 -7.38 8.81 -6.19
CA ASP A 197 -8.46 7.82 -6.01
C ASP A 197 -8.19 6.54 -6.78
N GLU A 198 -7.76 6.63 -8.03
CA GLU A 198 -7.36 5.48 -8.83
C GLU A 198 -6.14 4.77 -8.23
N MET A 199 -5.15 5.54 -7.76
CA MET A 199 -3.96 4.96 -7.10
C MET A 199 -4.32 4.25 -5.79
N LEU A 200 -5.25 4.79 -4.99
CA LEU A 200 -5.77 4.17 -3.77
C LEU A 200 -6.43 2.83 -4.08
N GLU A 201 -7.28 2.78 -5.10
CA GLU A 201 -7.94 1.53 -5.51
C GLU A 201 -6.90 0.51 -6.01
N LEU A 202 -5.97 0.90 -6.88
CA LEU A 202 -4.91 0.00 -7.36
C LEU A 202 -4.01 -0.51 -6.23
N ALA A 203 -3.65 0.35 -5.28
CA ALA A 203 -2.85 -0.03 -4.13
C ALA A 203 -3.58 -1.04 -3.21
N THR A 204 -4.88 -0.85 -3.03
CA THR A 204 -5.74 -1.75 -2.24
C THR A 204 -5.94 -3.10 -2.93
N LEU A 205 -5.93 -3.12 -4.26
CA LEU A 205 -6.19 -4.30 -5.09
C LEU A 205 -4.91 -5.09 -5.47
N GLY A 206 -3.80 -4.86 -4.78
CA GLY A 206 -2.59 -5.66 -4.93
C GLY A 206 -1.58 -5.16 -5.97
N ALA A 207 -1.73 -3.95 -6.50
CA ALA A 207 -0.72 -3.38 -7.41
C ALA A 207 0.67 -3.18 -6.77
N GLY A 208 0.74 -3.14 -5.42
CA GLY A 208 1.97 -3.24 -4.63
C GLY A 208 3.00 -2.11 -4.81
N VAL A 209 2.68 -1.06 -5.58
CA VAL A 209 3.62 0.01 -5.93
C VAL A 209 3.72 1.07 -4.82
N LEU A 210 2.58 1.46 -4.26
CA LEU A 210 2.47 2.37 -3.11
C LEU A 210 1.58 1.76 -2.04
N HIS A 211 1.81 2.13 -0.79
CA HIS A 211 0.92 1.75 0.29
C HIS A 211 -0.28 2.71 0.35
N ASN A 212 -1.51 2.20 0.44
CA ASN A 212 -2.74 2.99 0.45
C ASN A 212 -2.71 4.16 1.46
N ARG A 213 -2.20 3.92 2.67
CA ARG A 213 -2.10 4.92 3.74
C ARG A 213 -1.24 6.13 3.35
N SER A 214 -0.18 5.94 2.56
CA SER A 214 0.64 7.05 2.07
C SER A 214 -0.10 7.87 1.02
N VAL A 215 -0.87 7.21 0.15
CA VAL A 215 -1.69 7.88 -0.89
C VAL A 215 -2.85 8.65 -0.26
N GLU A 216 -3.54 8.08 0.75
CA GLU A 216 -4.57 8.79 1.54
C GLU A 216 -4.02 10.08 2.16
N LEU A 217 -2.83 9.99 2.75
CA LEU A 217 -2.19 11.13 3.37
C LEU A 217 -1.81 12.20 2.32
N ALA A 218 -1.27 11.77 1.17
CA ALA A 218 -0.94 12.65 0.06
C ALA A 218 -2.18 13.37 -0.48
N LYS A 219 -3.28 12.65 -0.69
CA LYS A 219 -4.58 13.23 -1.09
C LYS A 219 -5.06 14.26 -0.07
N LYS A 220 -5.04 13.91 1.22
CA LYS A 220 -5.51 14.78 2.30
C LYS A 220 -4.77 16.12 2.37
N PHE A 221 -3.47 16.12 2.10
CA PHE A 221 -2.61 17.31 2.22
C PHE A 221 -2.21 17.92 0.86
N GLY A 222 -2.72 17.38 -0.25
CA GLY A 222 -2.40 17.87 -1.60
C GLY A 222 -0.93 17.68 -2.00
N VAL A 223 -0.25 16.67 -1.45
CA VAL A 223 1.16 16.39 -1.74
C VAL A 223 1.28 15.66 -3.07
N GLN A 224 1.91 16.28 -4.08
CA GLN A 224 2.21 15.61 -5.34
C GLN A 224 3.21 14.49 -5.11
N LEU A 225 2.81 13.25 -5.44
CA LEU A 225 3.71 12.10 -5.41
C LEU A 225 4.27 11.82 -6.80
N VAL A 226 5.52 11.35 -6.85
CA VAL A 226 6.14 10.83 -8.06
C VAL A 226 6.70 9.45 -7.76
N VAL A 227 6.20 8.42 -8.43
CA VAL A 227 6.71 7.05 -8.30
C VAL A 227 7.82 6.85 -9.32
N ARG A 228 9.01 6.50 -8.86
CA ARG A 228 10.20 6.34 -9.70
C ARG A 228 10.95 5.04 -9.40
N SER A 229 11.74 4.58 -10.35
CA SER A 229 12.69 3.50 -10.10
C SER A 229 13.95 3.98 -9.39
N SER A 230 14.41 3.21 -8.41
CA SER A 230 15.75 3.38 -7.85
C SER A 230 16.88 2.80 -8.74
N LEU A 231 16.51 2.01 -9.76
CA LEU A 231 17.42 1.26 -10.62
C LEU A 231 17.72 1.95 -11.95
N ASN A 232 16.86 2.89 -12.39
CA ASN A 232 17.02 3.65 -13.62
C ASN A 232 16.65 5.12 -13.44
N PHE A 233 16.72 5.94 -14.50
CA PHE A 233 16.42 7.37 -14.49
C PHE A 233 15.12 7.71 -15.21
N SER A 234 14.16 6.77 -15.27
CA SER A 234 12.84 6.99 -15.83
C SER A 234 12.09 8.11 -15.07
N GLU A 235 11.29 8.91 -15.79
CA GLU A 235 10.51 10.01 -15.22
C GLU A 235 9.48 9.55 -14.20
N GLY A 236 9.02 8.31 -14.32
CA GLY A 236 8.08 7.71 -13.37
C GLY A 236 6.62 8.04 -13.68
N THR A 237 5.77 7.90 -12.66
CA THR A 237 4.34 8.22 -12.71
C THR A 237 4.02 9.29 -11.67
N ILE A 238 3.30 10.35 -12.07
CA ILE A 238 2.84 11.40 -11.17
C ILE A 238 1.47 11.02 -10.61
N VAL A 239 1.35 11.01 -9.28
CA VAL A 239 0.08 10.85 -8.58
C VAL A 239 -0.38 12.20 -8.07
N LYS A 240 -1.52 12.68 -8.55
CA LYS A 240 -2.04 14.03 -8.26
C LYS A 240 -3.56 14.07 -8.31
N GLU A 241 -4.14 15.20 -7.94
CA GLU A 241 -5.56 15.46 -8.18
C GLU A 241 -5.83 15.54 -9.70
N ASP A 242 -6.99 15.03 -10.12
CA ASP A 242 -7.37 15.11 -11.54
C ASP A 242 -7.71 16.56 -11.90
N THR A 243 -7.03 17.07 -12.91
CA THR A 243 -7.28 18.41 -13.49
C THR A 243 -7.67 18.32 -14.96
N GLY A 244 -7.86 17.11 -15.50
CA GLY A 244 -8.20 16.85 -16.89
C GLY A 244 -9.67 17.11 -17.21
N MET A 245 -9.96 17.54 -18.45
CA MET A 245 -11.34 17.71 -18.94
C MET A 245 -12.00 16.38 -19.31
N GLU A 246 -11.22 15.38 -19.71
CA GLU A 246 -11.69 14.02 -20.05
C GLU A 246 -10.93 12.98 -19.24
N LYS A 247 -11.68 12.08 -18.59
CA LYS A 247 -11.15 10.97 -17.79
C LYS A 247 -11.00 9.72 -18.65
N MET A 248 -9.92 8.98 -18.43
CA MET A 248 -9.82 7.63 -19.00
C MET A 248 -10.95 6.77 -18.45
N LEU A 249 -11.57 5.97 -19.31
CA LEU A 249 -12.66 5.08 -18.90
C LEU A 249 -12.19 4.07 -17.86
N VAL A 250 -11.06 3.42 -18.15
CA VAL A 250 -10.36 2.47 -17.27
C VAL A 250 -8.88 2.82 -17.31
N SER A 251 -8.28 3.00 -16.16
CA SER A 251 -6.86 3.36 -15.98
C SER A 251 -5.99 2.13 -15.76
N GLY A 252 -6.56 1.04 -15.21
CA GLY A 252 -5.80 -0.17 -14.98
C GLY A 252 -6.61 -1.38 -14.56
N VAL A 253 -5.92 -2.52 -14.62
CA VAL A 253 -6.39 -3.84 -14.18
C VAL A 253 -5.45 -4.33 -13.09
N ALA A 254 -6.01 -4.68 -11.93
CA ALA A 254 -5.28 -5.25 -10.81
C ALA A 254 -5.85 -6.60 -10.41
N ALA A 255 -5.01 -7.46 -9.81
CA ALA A 255 -5.46 -8.72 -9.24
C ALA A 255 -4.84 -8.96 -7.87
N ASP A 256 -5.63 -9.55 -6.98
CA ASP A 256 -5.23 -9.95 -5.65
C ASP A 256 -5.59 -11.43 -5.45
N ALA A 257 -4.56 -12.26 -5.28
CA ALA A 257 -4.69 -13.69 -5.05
C ALA A 257 -4.69 -14.05 -3.55
N ASP A 258 -4.34 -13.11 -2.65
CA ASP A 258 -4.45 -13.31 -1.20
C ASP A 258 -5.91 -13.13 -0.76
N SER A 259 -6.77 -14.05 -1.19
CA SER A 259 -8.20 -13.95 -0.95
C SER A 259 -8.83 -15.31 -0.74
N ALA A 260 -9.67 -15.43 0.28
CA ALA A 260 -10.54 -16.56 0.48
C ALA A 260 -12.00 -16.10 0.52
N ARG A 261 -12.89 -16.91 -0.04
CA ARG A 261 -14.34 -16.74 0.06
C ARG A 261 -14.89 -17.59 1.19
N VAL A 262 -15.65 -16.98 2.09
CA VAL A 262 -16.38 -17.65 3.15
C VAL A 262 -17.88 -17.41 2.93
N ALA A 263 -18.63 -18.49 2.75
CA ALA A 263 -20.08 -18.44 2.59
C ALA A 263 -20.78 -19.09 3.81
N VAL A 264 -21.58 -18.33 4.52
CA VAL A 264 -22.42 -18.81 5.62
C VAL A 264 -23.85 -18.92 5.10
N VAL A 265 -24.32 -20.15 4.94
CA VAL A 265 -25.60 -20.48 4.30
C VAL A 265 -26.67 -20.72 5.35
N GLY A 266 -27.89 -20.26 5.09
CA GLY A 266 -29.04 -20.55 5.92
C GLY A 266 -29.08 -19.81 7.28
N LEU A 267 -28.49 -18.63 7.37
CA LEU A 267 -28.63 -17.75 8.55
C LEU A 267 -30.09 -17.31 8.72
N GLU A 268 -30.56 -17.19 9.96
CA GLU A 268 -31.91 -16.64 10.24
C GLU A 268 -32.03 -15.22 9.66
N ASP A 269 -33.09 -14.95 8.89
CA ASP A 269 -33.35 -13.64 8.32
C ASP A 269 -33.99 -12.71 9.36
N THR A 270 -33.18 -12.34 10.35
CA THR A 270 -33.59 -11.44 11.46
C THR A 270 -32.73 -10.19 11.50
N PRO A 271 -33.28 -9.05 11.98
CA PRO A 271 -32.48 -7.85 12.20
C PRO A 271 -31.27 -8.11 13.10
N GLY A 272 -30.09 -7.65 12.67
CA GLY A 272 -28.84 -7.75 13.44
C GLY A 272 -27.99 -8.97 13.17
N VAL A 273 -28.39 -9.93 12.34
CA VAL A 273 -27.56 -11.12 12.02
C VAL A 273 -26.23 -10.72 11.37
N ALA A 274 -26.25 -9.81 10.40
CA ALA A 274 -25.01 -9.30 9.77
C ALA A 274 -24.13 -8.57 10.79
N PHE A 275 -24.73 -7.75 11.66
CA PHE A 275 -23.98 -7.07 12.74
C PHE A 275 -23.26 -8.09 13.66
N LYS A 276 -23.97 -9.13 14.10
CA LYS A 276 -23.40 -10.16 14.97
C LYS A 276 -22.22 -10.85 14.29
N LEU A 277 -22.39 -11.25 13.03
CA LEU A 277 -21.36 -11.92 12.25
C LEU A 277 -20.11 -11.03 12.10
N PHE A 278 -20.26 -9.82 11.55
CA PHE A 278 -19.12 -8.98 11.25
C PHE A 278 -18.47 -8.36 12.48
N ASN A 279 -19.25 -8.06 13.54
CA ASN A 279 -18.70 -7.62 14.82
C ASN A 279 -17.84 -8.72 15.50
N LEU A 280 -18.26 -9.98 15.36
CA LEU A 280 -17.47 -11.11 15.84
C LEU A 280 -16.14 -11.22 15.12
N LEU A 281 -16.13 -11.10 13.78
CA LEU A 281 -14.92 -11.16 12.97
C LEU A 281 -14.00 -9.97 13.25
N ALA A 282 -14.55 -8.76 13.37
CA ALA A 282 -13.80 -7.55 13.71
C ALA A 282 -13.13 -7.61 15.09
N LYS A 283 -13.80 -8.20 16.11
CA LYS A 283 -13.21 -8.41 17.44
C LYS A 283 -12.04 -9.40 17.45
N ASN A 284 -11.91 -10.20 16.41
CA ASN A 284 -10.83 -11.17 16.22
C ASN A 284 -9.80 -10.69 15.18
N ASP A 285 -9.79 -9.39 14.85
CA ASP A 285 -8.87 -8.76 13.91
C ASP A 285 -8.94 -9.36 12.47
N ILE A 286 -10.11 -9.89 12.08
CA ILE A 286 -10.34 -10.37 10.71
C ILE A 286 -10.94 -9.25 9.88
N ASN A 287 -10.17 -8.79 8.90
CA ASN A 287 -10.61 -7.77 7.95
C ASN A 287 -11.46 -8.41 6.84
N ILE A 288 -12.54 -7.74 6.45
CA ILE A 288 -13.48 -8.15 5.42
C ILE A 288 -13.40 -7.15 4.26
N ASP A 289 -13.43 -7.64 3.04
CA ASP A 289 -13.31 -6.82 1.85
C ASP A 289 -14.60 -6.77 1.02
N MET A 290 -15.04 -7.90 0.46
CA MET A 290 -16.30 -7.98 -0.27
C MET A 290 -17.37 -8.62 0.62
N ILE A 291 -18.61 -8.13 0.53
CA ILE A 291 -19.77 -8.73 1.22
C ILE A 291 -20.90 -8.88 0.19
N LEU A 292 -21.45 -10.09 0.10
CA LEU A 292 -22.64 -10.42 -0.66
C LEU A 292 -23.68 -11.03 0.26
N GLN A 293 -24.89 -10.48 0.27
CA GLN A 293 -26.02 -11.04 0.99
C GLN A 293 -27.10 -11.45 -0.02
N SER A 294 -27.58 -12.69 0.07
CA SER A 294 -28.69 -13.15 -0.77
C SER A 294 -30.03 -12.53 -0.35
N VAL A 295 -30.99 -12.56 -1.24
CA VAL A 295 -32.39 -12.31 -0.89
C VAL A 295 -32.87 -13.43 0.01
N GLY A 296 -33.43 -13.11 1.17
CA GLY A 296 -33.94 -14.07 2.13
C GLY A 296 -35.04 -14.97 1.52
N ARG A 297 -34.97 -16.26 1.79
CA ARG A 297 -35.96 -17.27 1.39
C ARG A 297 -36.30 -18.14 2.58
N HIS A 298 -37.58 -18.44 2.76
CA HIS A 298 -38.06 -19.32 3.84
C HIS A 298 -37.57 -18.90 5.25
N GLY A 299 -37.40 -17.60 5.49
CA GLY A 299 -36.91 -17.08 6.78
C GLY A 299 -35.43 -17.21 7.01
N THR A 300 -34.65 -17.57 5.99
CA THR A 300 -33.19 -17.63 6.03
C THR A 300 -32.55 -16.85 4.90
N LYS A 301 -31.27 -16.49 5.06
CA LYS A 301 -30.46 -15.85 4.04
C LYS A 301 -29.00 -16.32 4.12
N ASP A 302 -28.29 -16.13 3.02
CA ASP A 302 -26.87 -16.43 2.95
C ASP A 302 -26.06 -15.14 3.01
N ILE A 303 -24.95 -15.20 3.73
CA ILE A 303 -23.96 -14.10 3.75
C ILE A 303 -22.63 -14.68 3.29
N THR A 304 -22.12 -14.16 2.18
CA THR A 304 -20.81 -14.51 1.64
C THR A 304 -19.90 -13.31 1.75
N PHE A 305 -18.67 -13.53 2.16
CA PHE A 305 -17.67 -12.48 2.25
C PHE A 305 -16.29 -12.97 1.83
N THR A 306 -15.36 -12.05 1.60
CA THR A 306 -13.94 -12.35 1.38
C THR A 306 -13.09 -11.82 2.52
N CYS A 307 -12.04 -12.56 2.85
CA CYS A 307 -10.97 -12.17 3.76
C CYS A 307 -9.62 -12.65 3.19
N SER A 308 -8.50 -12.32 3.86
CA SER A 308 -7.20 -12.89 3.48
C SER A 308 -7.19 -14.41 3.66
N ASP A 309 -6.40 -15.12 2.86
CA ASP A 309 -6.29 -16.57 2.88
C ASP A 309 -5.86 -17.09 4.27
N GLU A 310 -4.92 -16.42 4.92
CA GLU A 310 -4.43 -16.74 6.28
C GLU A 310 -5.52 -16.72 7.35
N ASN A 311 -6.55 -15.87 7.18
CA ASN A 311 -7.62 -15.69 8.14
C ASN A 311 -8.84 -16.57 7.88
N ALA A 312 -8.90 -17.28 6.77
CA ALA A 312 -10.08 -18.04 6.36
C ALA A 312 -10.46 -19.15 7.34
N ASP A 313 -9.49 -19.97 7.75
CA ASP A 313 -9.73 -21.08 8.70
C ASP A 313 -10.11 -20.56 10.08
N LYS A 314 -9.47 -19.47 10.53
CA LYS A 314 -9.80 -18.80 11.78
C LYS A 314 -11.22 -18.22 11.74
N ALA A 315 -11.62 -17.62 10.61
CA ALA A 315 -12.98 -17.12 10.42
C ALA A 315 -14.02 -18.25 10.51
N GLU A 316 -13.76 -19.37 9.83
CA GLU A 316 -14.63 -20.54 9.87
C GLU A 316 -14.81 -21.07 11.29
N GLU A 317 -13.72 -21.27 12.03
CA GLU A 317 -13.74 -21.75 13.42
C GLU A 317 -14.52 -20.82 14.34
N ILE A 318 -14.25 -19.52 14.26
CA ILE A 318 -14.92 -18.50 15.08
C ILE A 318 -16.43 -18.47 14.79
N ILE A 319 -16.84 -18.55 13.53
CA ILE A 319 -18.24 -18.57 13.13
C ILE A 319 -18.93 -19.81 13.67
N LYS A 320 -18.35 -21.00 13.48
CA LYS A 320 -18.90 -22.27 13.97
C LYS A 320 -19.15 -22.27 15.47
N ASN A 321 -18.25 -21.64 16.23
CA ASN A 321 -18.31 -21.64 17.69
C ASN A 321 -19.22 -20.57 18.29
N ASN A 322 -19.53 -19.47 17.57
CA ASN A 322 -20.16 -18.30 18.16
C ASN A 322 -21.42 -17.81 17.44
N ILE A 323 -21.62 -18.17 16.19
CA ILE A 323 -22.84 -17.83 15.45
C ILE A 323 -23.87 -18.95 15.65
N GLY A 324 -25.10 -18.53 15.90
CA GLY A 324 -26.22 -19.46 16.19
C GLY A 324 -26.57 -20.39 15.04
N LYS A 325 -27.84 -20.62 14.76
CA LYS A 325 -28.27 -21.56 13.73
C LYS A 325 -27.91 -21.06 12.33
N PHE A 326 -27.20 -21.88 11.57
CA PHE A 326 -27.01 -21.78 10.12
C PHE A 326 -26.93 -23.19 9.54
N GLU A 327 -27.13 -23.34 8.25
CA GLU A 327 -27.21 -24.62 7.56
C GLU A 327 -25.80 -25.17 7.31
N SER A 328 -24.94 -24.37 6.70
CA SER A 328 -23.55 -24.76 6.38
C SER A 328 -22.63 -23.55 6.28
N ILE A 329 -21.33 -23.84 6.33
CA ILE A 329 -20.29 -22.88 6.01
C ILE A 329 -19.37 -23.49 4.94
N ASP A 330 -19.06 -22.72 3.90
CA ASP A 330 -18.20 -23.12 2.80
C ASP A 330 -17.05 -22.15 2.66
N VAL A 331 -15.81 -22.66 2.71
CA VAL A 331 -14.57 -21.88 2.57
C VAL A 331 -13.87 -22.31 1.29
N ASN A 332 -13.56 -21.32 0.43
CA ASN A 332 -12.79 -21.56 -0.78
C ASN A 332 -11.60 -20.59 -0.83
N LYS A 333 -10.38 -21.14 -0.77
CA LYS A 333 -9.11 -20.42 -0.82
C LYS A 333 -8.52 -20.32 -2.22
N ASN A 334 -9.06 -21.08 -3.18
CA ASN A 334 -8.58 -21.10 -4.57
C ASN A 334 -9.31 -20.05 -5.41
N VAL A 335 -9.35 -18.82 -4.93
CA VAL A 335 -10.03 -17.69 -5.59
C VAL A 335 -9.12 -16.49 -5.65
N ALA A 336 -9.33 -15.64 -6.66
CA ALA A 336 -8.65 -14.35 -6.80
C ALA A 336 -9.64 -13.27 -7.16
N LYS A 337 -9.37 -12.07 -6.68
CA LYS A 337 -10.07 -10.86 -7.12
C LYS A 337 -9.36 -10.31 -8.37
N VAL A 338 -10.14 -9.97 -9.39
CA VAL A 338 -9.66 -9.19 -10.55
C VAL A 338 -10.52 -7.95 -10.65
N SER A 339 -9.88 -6.80 -10.79
CA SER A 339 -10.55 -5.51 -10.72
C SER A 339 -10.11 -4.60 -11.86
N ILE A 340 -11.05 -3.83 -12.39
CA ILE A 340 -10.77 -2.65 -13.20
C ILE A 340 -10.96 -1.40 -12.36
N VAL A 341 -10.10 -0.41 -12.59
CA VAL A 341 -10.13 0.89 -11.92
C VAL A 341 -10.10 2.00 -12.97
N GLY A 342 -10.94 3.02 -12.78
CA GLY A 342 -10.92 4.21 -13.64
C GLY A 342 -12.01 5.21 -13.29
N ALA A 343 -11.65 6.47 -13.13
CA ALA A 343 -12.57 7.55 -12.79
C ALA A 343 -13.62 7.84 -13.86
N GLY A 344 -13.39 7.43 -15.11
CA GLY A 344 -14.36 7.58 -16.21
C GLY A 344 -15.56 6.64 -16.13
N MET A 345 -15.53 5.61 -15.27
CA MET A 345 -16.63 4.64 -15.14
C MET A 345 -17.93 5.25 -14.60
N GLN A 346 -17.84 6.29 -13.78
CA GLN A 346 -19.00 6.98 -13.20
C GLN A 346 -19.99 7.51 -14.25
N SER A 347 -19.49 7.97 -15.38
CA SER A 347 -20.29 8.60 -16.45
C SER A 347 -20.58 7.70 -17.65
N ASN A 348 -20.05 6.48 -17.66
CA ASN A 348 -20.14 5.58 -18.82
C ASN A 348 -20.84 4.27 -18.47
N ALA A 349 -22.04 4.09 -18.98
CA ALA A 349 -22.76 2.84 -18.88
C ALA A 349 -22.06 1.71 -19.67
N GLY A 350 -22.19 0.47 -19.21
CA GLY A 350 -21.71 -0.71 -19.92
C GLY A 350 -20.27 -1.14 -19.63
N VAL A 351 -19.52 -0.42 -18.80
CA VAL A 351 -18.13 -0.80 -18.43
C VAL A 351 -18.09 -2.18 -17.76
N ALA A 352 -18.97 -2.43 -16.82
CA ALA A 352 -19.06 -3.75 -16.17
C ALA A 352 -19.44 -4.84 -17.19
N ALA A 353 -20.38 -4.56 -18.10
CA ALA A 353 -20.78 -5.52 -19.13
C ALA A 353 -19.58 -5.87 -20.04
N LYS A 354 -18.78 -4.89 -20.43
CA LYS A 354 -17.57 -5.09 -21.25
C LYS A 354 -16.52 -5.94 -20.51
N MET A 355 -16.35 -5.76 -19.19
CA MET A 355 -15.49 -6.61 -18.38
C MET A 355 -16.02 -8.05 -18.31
N PHE A 356 -17.33 -8.22 -18.14
CA PHE A 356 -17.93 -9.55 -18.07
C PHE A 356 -17.90 -10.26 -19.42
N GLU A 357 -18.06 -9.53 -20.54
CA GLU A 357 -17.89 -10.06 -21.87
C GLU A 357 -16.46 -10.60 -22.10
N ALA A 358 -15.41 -9.88 -21.65
CA ALA A 358 -14.04 -10.37 -21.73
C ALA A 358 -13.84 -11.70 -20.98
N LEU A 359 -14.46 -11.85 -19.82
CA LEU A 359 -14.41 -13.10 -19.05
C LEU A 359 -15.23 -14.21 -19.67
N TYR A 360 -16.40 -13.88 -20.26
CA TYR A 360 -17.24 -14.82 -20.99
C TYR A 360 -16.52 -15.38 -22.21
N ASP A 361 -15.88 -14.54 -23.01
CA ASP A 361 -15.11 -14.94 -24.21
C ASP A 361 -14.00 -15.94 -23.85
N GLU A 362 -13.44 -15.82 -22.63
CA GLU A 362 -12.42 -16.71 -22.08
C GLU A 362 -12.98 -17.92 -21.30
N ASN A 363 -14.31 -18.09 -21.26
CA ASN A 363 -14.97 -19.13 -20.49
C ASN A 363 -14.56 -19.15 -19.01
N ILE A 364 -14.44 -17.94 -18.40
CA ILE A 364 -14.11 -17.76 -16.99
C ILE A 364 -15.38 -17.40 -16.22
N ASN A 365 -15.73 -18.25 -15.25
CA ASN A 365 -16.92 -18.04 -14.44
C ASN A 365 -16.68 -17.01 -13.32
N ILE A 366 -17.66 -16.14 -13.09
CA ILE A 366 -17.64 -15.12 -12.03
C ILE A 366 -18.34 -15.71 -10.78
N ARG A 367 -17.65 -15.68 -9.63
CA ARG A 367 -18.15 -16.16 -8.34
C ARG A 367 -18.85 -15.08 -7.53
N MET A 368 -18.31 -13.87 -7.53
CA MET A 368 -18.87 -12.70 -6.86
C MET A 368 -18.57 -11.44 -7.68
N ILE A 369 -19.38 -10.41 -7.49
CA ILE A 369 -19.21 -9.10 -8.11
C ILE A 369 -19.32 -8.04 -7.02
N SER A 370 -18.46 -7.05 -7.04
CA SER A 370 -18.54 -5.83 -6.23
C SER A 370 -18.23 -4.62 -7.09
N THR A 371 -18.96 -3.53 -6.89
CA THR A 371 -18.77 -2.31 -7.65
C THR A 371 -18.68 -1.10 -6.72
N SER A 372 -17.87 -0.13 -7.10
CA SER A 372 -17.89 1.24 -6.58
C SER A 372 -18.00 2.23 -7.72
N GLU A 373 -17.89 3.52 -7.44
CA GLU A 373 -17.97 4.56 -8.47
C GLU A 373 -16.84 4.46 -9.50
N ILE A 374 -15.67 4.01 -9.09
CA ILE A 374 -14.45 3.96 -9.92
C ILE A 374 -13.83 2.57 -10.01
N ARG A 375 -14.54 1.52 -9.57
CA ARG A 375 -14.03 0.15 -9.54
C ARG A 375 -15.13 -0.87 -9.85
N VAL A 376 -14.78 -1.87 -10.64
CA VAL A 376 -15.56 -3.13 -10.73
C VAL A 376 -14.61 -4.28 -10.39
N THR A 377 -14.99 -5.10 -9.41
CA THR A 377 -14.24 -6.27 -8.96
C THR A 377 -15.05 -7.52 -9.16
N VAL A 378 -14.41 -8.54 -9.70
CA VAL A 378 -14.96 -9.91 -9.78
C VAL A 378 -14.08 -10.86 -8.98
N LEU A 379 -14.71 -11.84 -8.34
CA LEU A 379 -14.05 -13.00 -7.76
C LEU A 379 -14.14 -14.15 -8.75
N ILE A 380 -13.01 -14.73 -9.09
CA ILE A 380 -12.88 -15.86 -10.03
C ILE A 380 -12.04 -16.96 -9.41
N ASP A 381 -11.97 -18.13 -10.04
CA ASP A 381 -11.05 -19.19 -9.62
C ASP A 381 -9.60 -18.73 -9.90
N GLU A 382 -8.71 -18.89 -8.91
CA GLU A 382 -7.34 -18.35 -8.91
C GLU A 382 -6.52 -18.76 -10.14
N GLN A 383 -6.68 -19.99 -10.62
CA GLN A 383 -5.96 -20.50 -11.81
C GLN A 383 -6.18 -19.68 -13.08
N TYR A 384 -7.23 -18.87 -13.15
CA TYR A 384 -7.57 -18.05 -14.31
C TYR A 384 -7.11 -16.59 -14.19
N THR A 385 -6.46 -16.21 -13.10
CA THR A 385 -6.12 -14.80 -12.79
C THR A 385 -5.37 -14.12 -13.93
N GLU A 386 -4.27 -14.71 -14.39
CA GLU A 386 -3.43 -14.11 -15.45
C GLU A 386 -4.19 -14.02 -16.79
N ARG A 387 -4.95 -15.06 -17.14
CA ARG A 387 -5.76 -15.07 -18.36
C ARG A 387 -6.86 -14.01 -18.30
N ALA A 388 -7.54 -13.87 -17.16
CA ALA A 388 -8.55 -12.84 -16.95
C ALA A 388 -7.95 -11.42 -17.06
N MET A 389 -6.79 -11.18 -16.45
CA MET A 389 -6.10 -9.89 -16.53
C MET A 389 -5.77 -9.52 -17.99
N ASN A 390 -5.22 -10.44 -18.76
CA ASN A 390 -4.88 -10.21 -20.17
C ASN A 390 -6.14 -9.94 -21.00
N ALA A 391 -7.18 -10.77 -20.88
CA ALA A 391 -8.43 -10.60 -21.63
C ALA A 391 -9.11 -9.24 -21.34
N ILE A 392 -9.16 -8.86 -20.07
CA ILE A 392 -9.74 -7.57 -19.68
C ILE A 392 -8.87 -6.41 -20.17
N HIS A 393 -7.56 -6.49 -20.01
CA HIS A 393 -6.63 -5.46 -20.47
C HIS A 393 -6.75 -5.22 -21.98
N ASP A 394 -6.79 -6.28 -22.78
CA ASP A 394 -6.95 -6.20 -24.23
C ASP A 394 -8.35 -5.68 -24.60
N LYS A 395 -9.41 -6.15 -23.93
CA LYS A 395 -10.79 -5.70 -24.19
C LYS A 395 -10.97 -4.20 -23.99
N PHE A 396 -10.24 -3.60 -23.05
CA PHE A 396 -10.24 -2.16 -22.79
C PHE A 396 -9.17 -1.39 -23.59
N ALA A 397 -8.38 -2.07 -24.45
CA ALA A 397 -7.31 -1.50 -25.26
C ALA A 397 -6.31 -0.67 -24.43
N LEU A 398 -5.93 -1.18 -23.25
CA LEU A 398 -5.06 -0.44 -22.32
C LEU A 398 -3.59 -0.43 -22.77
N GLY A 399 -3.20 -1.30 -23.70
CA GLY A 399 -1.87 -1.34 -24.29
C GLY A 399 -1.66 -0.38 -25.48
N ASP A 400 -2.74 0.07 -26.12
CA ASP A 400 -2.70 0.78 -27.41
C ASP A 400 -2.63 2.32 -27.28
N ARG A 401 -2.56 2.89 -26.06
CA ARG A 401 -2.65 4.34 -25.79
C ARG A 401 -1.35 4.95 -25.31
#